data_655557fe67c4b45073bfae0d6e10e711
#
_entry.id   655557fe67c4b45073bfae0d6e10e711
#
_cell.length_a   1.000
_cell.length_b   1.000
_cell.length_c   1.000
_cell.angle_alpha   90.00
_cell.angle_beta   90.00
_cell.angle_gamma   90.00
#
_symmetry.space_group_name_H-M   'P 1'
#
loop_
_entity.id
_entity.type
_entity.pdbx_description
1 polymer ?
#
loop_
_entity_poly.entity_id
_entity_poly.type
_entity_poly.pdbx_seq_one_letter_code
_entity_poly.pdbx_strand_id
1 'polypeptide(L)'
;MTAIVDRERLAELKAREDELFVARHPRSRELFEQAQAHMLDGVPMNWMTRWSSPFPPYVAEAHGARFTCVDGHDYIDFCLGDTGAMTGHSPEASVAAIRTQAGRGITTMLPTEDSLWVADELSRRFGLQYWQLALTATDANRFAVRLARHITRRPKILVFNYCYHGSVDETIITINDGIPGPKPGNAGPPVDPTVTTKVIEWNDLAALEKALEPGDVACALAEPALTNIGIILPDKGYHAELRRLTRETGTLLIIDETHTICAGPGGCTLAWGLEPDMVTLGKPIGSGVPAAVYGFGQAIADLIHAGWDYHAADECGIGGTLAGNALSVAAVRATLSEVLTDEAYERMIPLAGRWADGVQDVIQEFALPWVVKRLGCRAEYWPRPTPPHNGGEAAAAEDEELDRYLHLFMLNRGILMTPFHNMALMSPQTTAADVDRHTEVLRGAAQALVAPA
;
A
#
# COMPACT_ATOMS: atom_id res chain seq x y z
N MET A 1 20.50 12.71 26.75
CA MET A 1 19.97 11.38 27.15
C MET A 1 18.77 11.13 26.25
N THR A 2 18.74 10.03 25.57
CA THR A 2 17.60 9.63 24.72
C THR A 2 16.41 9.38 25.63
N ALA A 3 15.28 10.00 25.36
CA ALA A 3 14.08 9.82 26.16
C ALA A 3 13.62 8.35 26.07
N ILE A 4 13.69 7.63 27.19
CA ILE A 4 13.12 6.29 27.30
C ILE A 4 11.64 6.47 27.61
N VAL A 5 10.76 5.85 26.82
CA VAL A 5 9.31 5.88 27.05
C VAL A 5 9.00 5.08 28.32
N ASP A 6 8.43 5.74 29.33
CA ASP A 6 7.94 5.10 30.54
C ASP A 6 6.65 4.32 30.20
N ARG A 7 6.68 3.00 30.41
CA ARG A 7 5.58 2.11 30.03
C ARG A 7 4.34 2.22 30.91
N GLU A 8 4.51 2.49 32.20
CA GLU A 8 3.36 2.71 33.11
C GLU A 8 2.64 3.99 32.71
N ARG A 9 3.39 5.05 32.48
CA ARG A 9 2.84 6.32 31.99
C ARG A 9 2.18 6.16 30.60
N LEU A 10 2.80 5.43 29.67
CA LEU A 10 2.22 5.17 28.35
C LEU A 10 0.86 4.50 28.47
N ALA A 11 0.73 3.49 29.35
CA ALA A 11 -0.52 2.78 29.60
C ALA A 11 -1.59 3.72 30.20
N GLU A 12 -1.23 4.59 31.15
CA GLU A 12 -2.14 5.59 31.71
C GLU A 12 -2.61 6.60 30.66
N LEU A 13 -1.70 7.10 29.83
CA LEU A 13 -2.04 8.02 28.74
C LEU A 13 -2.98 7.37 27.73
N LYS A 14 -2.70 6.10 27.34
CA LYS A 14 -3.56 5.34 26.43
C LYS A 14 -4.97 5.14 27.04
N ALA A 15 -5.06 4.78 28.31
CA ALA A 15 -6.36 4.59 28.99
C ALA A 15 -7.20 5.89 28.99
N ARG A 16 -6.58 7.03 29.23
CA ARG A 16 -7.27 8.34 29.16
C ARG A 16 -7.79 8.65 27.76
N GLU A 17 -6.99 8.32 26.72
CA GLU A 17 -7.42 8.52 25.34
C GLU A 17 -8.55 7.54 24.96
N ASP A 18 -8.56 6.31 25.48
CA ASP A 18 -9.67 5.36 25.29
C ASP A 18 -10.98 5.89 25.90
N GLU A 19 -10.95 6.37 27.15
CA GLU A 19 -12.10 6.96 27.81
C GLU A 19 -12.64 8.17 27.04
N LEU A 20 -11.74 9.04 26.55
CA LEU A 20 -12.10 10.21 25.77
C LEU A 20 -12.76 9.80 24.45
N PHE A 21 -12.22 8.80 23.74
CA PHE A 21 -12.78 8.30 22.49
C PHE A 21 -14.19 7.73 22.71
N VAL A 22 -14.35 6.85 23.70
CA VAL A 22 -15.65 6.22 24.01
C VAL A 22 -16.71 7.27 24.34
N ALA A 23 -16.34 8.28 25.16
CA ALA A 23 -17.28 9.36 25.55
C ALA A 23 -17.74 10.21 24.35
N ARG A 24 -16.89 10.35 23.32
CA ARG A 24 -17.17 11.21 22.16
C ARG A 24 -17.83 10.49 20.98
N HIS A 25 -17.85 9.13 20.98
CA HIS A 25 -18.34 8.34 19.85
C HIS A 25 -19.49 7.39 20.22
N PRO A 26 -20.59 7.88 20.84
CA PRO A 26 -21.69 7.02 21.28
C PRO A 26 -22.44 6.35 20.12
N ARG A 27 -22.58 7.04 18.98
CA ARG A 27 -23.28 6.49 17.82
C ARG A 27 -22.45 5.45 17.09
N SER A 28 -21.15 5.69 16.92
CA SER A 28 -20.22 4.70 16.36
C SER A 28 -20.19 3.43 17.21
N ARG A 29 -20.18 3.58 18.55
CA ARG A 29 -20.26 2.45 19.48
C ARG A 29 -21.55 1.64 19.29
N GLU A 30 -22.69 2.30 19.25
CA GLU A 30 -24.00 1.65 19.03
C GLU A 30 -24.02 0.85 17.72
N LEU A 31 -23.51 1.43 16.62
CA LEU A 31 -23.43 0.75 15.32
C LEU A 31 -22.48 -0.44 15.35
N PHE A 32 -21.34 -0.31 16.03
CA PHE A 32 -20.38 -1.40 16.18
C PHE A 32 -20.99 -2.57 16.99
N GLU A 33 -21.67 -2.29 18.10
CA GLU A 33 -22.37 -3.29 18.92
C GLU A 33 -23.46 -4.02 18.10
N GLN A 34 -24.22 -3.31 17.27
CA GLN A 34 -25.20 -3.92 16.35
C GLN A 34 -24.53 -4.76 15.26
N ALA A 35 -23.40 -4.29 14.70
CA ALA A 35 -22.69 -4.98 13.64
C ALA A 35 -22.13 -6.34 14.10
N GLN A 36 -21.77 -6.49 15.37
CA GLN A 36 -21.25 -7.75 15.93
C GLN A 36 -22.24 -8.94 15.78
N ALA A 37 -23.54 -8.66 15.64
CA ALA A 37 -24.54 -9.71 15.42
C ALA A 37 -24.49 -10.33 14.00
N HIS A 38 -23.87 -9.63 13.03
CA HIS A 38 -23.95 -10.01 11.61
C HIS A 38 -22.60 -9.96 10.86
N MET A 39 -21.60 -9.33 11.44
CA MET A 39 -20.25 -9.22 10.87
C MET A 39 -19.24 -9.78 11.85
N LEU A 40 -18.28 -10.57 11.34
CA LEU A 40 -17.18 -11.06 12.14
C LEU A 40 -16.42 -9.87 12.76
N ASP A 41 -16.26 -9.90 14.09
CA ASP A 41 -15.65 -8.82 14.86
C ASP A 41 -16.30 -7.43 14.67
N GLY A 42 -17.57 -7.39 14.21
CA GLY A 42 -18.34 -6.15 14.05
C GLY A 42 -17.91 -5.26 12.87
N VAL A 43 -17.12 -5.77 11.93
CA VAL A 43 -16.59 -5.01 10.78
C VAL A 43 -16.71 -5.80 9.48
N PRO A 44 -16.85 -5.13 8.30
CA PRO A 44 -16.97 -5.81 7.02
C PRO A 44 -15.63 -6.42 6.53
N MET A 45 -14.50 -6.04 7.10
CA MET A 45 -13.17 -6.55 6.73
C MET A 45 -12.24 -6.50 7.96
N ASN A 46 -11.49 -7.57 8.18
CA ASN A 46 -10.72 -7.80 9.42
C ASN A 46 -9.72 -6.68 9.78
N TRP A 47 -9.09 -6.01 8.81
CA TRP A 47 -8.18 -4.90 9.10
C TRP A 47 -8.85 -3.70 9.75
N MET A 48 -10.16 -3.55 9.61
CA MET A 48 -10.92 -2.49 10.27
C MET A 48 -11.01 -2.68 11.80
N THR A 49 -10.56 -3.82 12.34
CA THR A 49 -10.38 -4.03 13.79
C THR A 49 -9.07 -3.47 14.34
N ARG A 50 -8.15 -3.07 13.46
CA ARG A 50 -6.79 -2.66 13.85
C ARG A 50 -6.64 -1.20 14.27
N TRP A 51 -7.71 -0.42 14.19
CA TRP A 51 -7.68 0.95 14.70
C TRP A 51 -7.32 0.98 16.16
N SER A 52 -6.58 2.00 16.59
CA SER A 52 -6.06 2.12 17.95
C SER A 52 -7.13 2.43 18.99
N SER A 53 -8.34 2.77 18.55
CA SER A 53 -9.53 3.00 19.37
C SER A 53 -10.20 1.68 19.78
N PRO A 54 -11.03 1.67 20.86
CA PRO A 54 -11.77 0.48 21.31
C PRO A 54 -12.76 -0.09 20.28
N PHE A 55 -13.22 0.73 19.36
CA PHE A 55 -14.03 0.39 18.18
C PHE A 55 -13.76 1.43 17.10
N PRO A 56 -13.94 1.12 15.79
CA PRO A 56 -13.69 2.08 14.71
C PRO A 56 -14.75 3.20 14.71
N PRO A 57 -14.38 4.45 14.37
CA PRO A 57 -15.37 5.47 14.04
C PRO A 57 -16.10 5.07 12.76
N TYR A 58 -17.42 5.27 12.71
CA TYR A 58 -18.22 5.02 11.52
C TYR A 58 -18.29 6.29 10.67
N VAL A 59 -17.94 6.18 9.38
CA VAL A 59 -17.91 7.31 8.46
C VAL A 59 -19.32 7.66 7.99
N ALA A 60 -19.69 8.94 8.05
CA ALA A 60 -20.91 9.48 7.46
C ALA A 60 -20.67 9.96 6.04
N GLU A 61 -19.60 10.74 5.82
CA GLU A 61 -19.21 11.25 4.51
C GLU A 61 -17.71 11.52 4.44
N ALA A 62 -17.14 11.56 3.23
CA ALA A 62 -15.73 11.84 3.03
C ALA A 62 -15.52 12.64 1.73
N HIS A 63 -14.73 13.73 1.82
CA HIS A 63 -14.39 14.61 0.71
C HIS A 63 -12.95 15.12 0.79
N GLY A 64 -12.23 15.07 -0.32
CA GLY A 64 -10.85 15.53 -0.38
C GLY A 64 -9.94 14.77 0.60
N ALA A 65 -9.24 15.49 1.47
CA ALA A 65 -8.36 14.93 2.49
C ALA A 65 -9.07 14.77 3.86
N ARG A 66 -10.41 14.68 3.90
CA ARG A 66 -11.17 14.69 5.15
C ARG A 66 -12.35 13.73 5.11
N PHE A 67 -12.76 13.32 6.30
CA PHE A 67 -14.06 12.66 6.51
C PHE A 67 -14.73 13.15 7.77
N THR A 68 -16.05 12.99 7.85
CA THR A 68 -16.86 13.23 9.03
C THR A 68 -17.45 11.90 9.52
N CYS A 69 -17.34 11.59 10.81
CA CYS A 69 -17.95 10.40 11.38
C CYS A 69 -19.43 10.63 11.73
N VAL A 70 -20.16 9.55 12.00
CA VAL A 70 -21.57 9.59 12.37
C VAL A 70 -21.86 10.31 13.70
N ASP A 71 -20.83 10.53 14.51
CA ASP A 71 -20.90 11.31 15.76
C ASP A 71 -20.65 12.82 15.51
N GLY A 72 -20.45 13.23 14.23
CA GLY A 72 -20.29 14.63 13.81
C GLY A 72 -18.88 15.20 14.04
N HIS A 73 -17.86 14.34 14.18
CA HIS A 73 -16.46 14.78 14.28
C HIS A 73 -15.79 14.75 12.91
N ASP A 74 -15.04 15.82 12.60
CA ASP A 74 -14.25 15.96 11.39
C ASP A 74 -12.81 15.50 11.59
N TYR A 75 -12.27 14.81 10.59
CA TYR A 75 -10.91 14.28 10.61
C TYR A 75 -10.14 14.68 9.36
N ILE A 76 -8.89 15.07 9.54
CA ILE A 76 -7.90 15.11 8.47
C ILE A 76 -7.43 13.67 8.27
N ASP A 77 -7.53 13.17 7.04
CA ASP A 77 -7.16 11.78 6.73
C ASP A 77 -5.78 11.71 6.07
N PHE A 78 -4.78 11.28 6.83
CA PHE A 78 -3.45 10.95 6.33
C PHE A 78 -3.26 9.44 6.06
N CYS A 79 -4.24 8.61 6.42
CA CYS A 79 -4.27 7.20 6.06
C CYS A 79 -4.66 7.03 4.58
N LEU A 80 -5.67 7.79 4.12
CA LEU A 80 -6.20 7.73 2.76
C LEU A 80 -6.40 6.27 2.28
N GLY A 81 -7.03 5.46 3.17
CA GLY A 81 -7.31 4.06 2.88
C GLY A 81 -6.07 3.24 2.56
N ASP A 82 -4.94 3.54 3.18
CA ASP A 82 -3.64 2.92 2.92
C ASP A 82 -3.31 2.90 1.42
N THR A 83 -3.25 4.08 0.82
CA THR A 83 -3.05 4.37 -0.61
C THR A 83 -4.33 4.25 -1.47
N GLY A 84 -5.34 3.48 -1.06
CA GLY A 84 -6.57 3.30 -1.83
C GLY A 84 -7.32 4.58 -2.16
N ALA A 85 -7.23 5.59 -1.28
CA ALA A 85 -7.81 6.92 -1.45
C ALA A 85 -6.74 8.03 -1.61
N MET A 86 -5.55 7.71 -2.12
CA MET A 86 -4.52 8.73 -2.43
C MET A 86 -5.02 9.83 -3.38
N THR A 87 -6.06 9.55 -4.16
CA THR A 87 -6.78 10.53 -4.98
C THR A 87 -7.54 11.59 -4.18
N GLY A 88 -7.61 11.46 -2.87
CA GLY A 88 -8.60 12.09 -2.03
C GLY A 88 -9.96 11.40 -2.13
N HIS A 89 -10.81 11.66 -1.15
CA HIS A 89 -12.16 11.14 -1.13
C HIS A 89 -13.05 11.88 -2.13
N SER A 90 -13.88 11.14 -2.86
CA SER A 90 -14.89 11.67 -3.76
C SER A 90 -14.36 12.75 -4.75
N PRO A 91 -13.24 12.53 -5.48
CA PRO A 91 -12.73 13.51 -6.42
C PRO A 91 -13.76 13.77 -7.51
N GLU A 92 -14.03 15.06 -7.81
CA GLU A 92 -15.16 15.50 -8.65
C GLU A 92 -15.16 14.84 -10.02
N ALA A 93 -14.02 14.78 -10.69
CA ALA A 93 -13.89 14.16 -12.02
C ALA A 93 -14.27 12.67 -11.99
N SER A 94 -13.76 11.92 -11.01
CA SER A 94 -14.09 10.49 -10.87
C SER A 94 -15.56 10.27 -10.53
N VAL A 95 -16.13 11.07 -9.62
CA VAL A 95 -17.56 11.01 -9.27
C VAL A 95 -18.43 11.30 -10.50
N ALA A 96 -18.09 12.29 -11.31
CA ALA A 96 -18.83 12.62 -12.55
C ALA A 96 -18.76 11.47 -13.57
N ALA A 97 -17.58 10.89 -13.78
CA ALA A 97 -17.38 9.75 -14.68
C ALA A 97 -18.19 8.51 -14.21
N ILE A 98 -18.12 8.19 -12.91
CA ILE A 98 -18.86 7.09 -12.30
C ILE A 98 -20.38 7.27 -12.49
N ARG A 99 -20.92 8.45 -12.17
CA ARG A 99 -22.35 8.77 -12.34
C ARG A 99 -22.78 8.63 -13.78
N THR A 100 -21.99 9.14 -14.73
CA THR A 100 -22.27 9.06 -16.16
C THR A 100 -22.28 7.60 -16.63
N GLN A 101 -21.23 6.85 -16.30
CA GLN A 101 -21.08 5.46 -16.76
C GLN A 101 -22.11 4.53 -16.10
N ALA A 102 -22.47 4.75 -14.84
CA ALA A 102 -23.51 3.96 -14.17
C ALA A 102 -24.87 4.02 -14.91
N GLY A 103 -25.18 5.16 -15.54
CA GLY A 103 -26.38 5.31 -16.38
C GLY A 103 -26.28 4.70 -17.79
N ARG A 104 -25.08 4.25 -18.22
CA ARG A 104 -24.82 3.73 -19.57
C ARG A 104 -24.52 2.23 -19.62
N GLY A 105 -24.53 1.58 -18.47
CA GLY A 105 -24.19 0.16 -18.32
C GLY A 105 -22.86 -0.05 -17.60
N ILE A 106 -22.83 -1.00 -16.68
CA ILE A 106 -21.66 -1.22 -15.80
C ILE A 106 -20.80 -2.39 -16.31
N THR A 107 -21.44 -3.55 -16.57
CA THR A 107 -20.74 -4.79 -16.94
C THR A 107 -21.36 -5.39 -18.18
N THR A 108 -20.64 -5.35 -19.28
CA THR A 108 -21.11 -5.83 -20.59
C THR A 108 -20.27 -6.99 -21.14
N MET A 109 -19.11 -7.28 -20.52
CA MET A 109 -18.05 -8.17 -21.06
C MET A 109 -17.58 -7.74 -22.47
N LEU A 110 -17.77 -6.48 -22.82
CA LEU A 110 -17.29 -5.86 -24.05
C LEU A 110 -16.45 -4.63 -23.71
N PRO A 111 -15.38 -4.35 -24.47
CA PRO A 111 -14.53 -3.21 -24.23
C PRO A 111 -15.26 -1.89 -24.50
N THR A 112 -14.83 -0.82 -23.87
CA THR A 112 -15.24 0.55 -24.13
C THR A 112 -14.07 1.35 -24.73
N GLU A 113 -14.33 2.50 -25.35
CA GLU A 113 -13.27 3.40 -25.85
C GLU A 113 -12.32 3.86 -24.75
N ASP A 114 -12.80 3.97 -23.52
CA ASP A 114 -11.99 4.36 -22.36
C ASP A 114 -10.88 3.36 -22.09
N SER A 115 -11.07 2.07 -22.40
CA SER A 115 -10.05 1.05 -22.20
C SER A 115 -8.81 1.26 -23.07
N LEU A 116 -8.99 1.77 -24.31
CA LEU A 116 -7.89 2.13 -25.19
C LEU A 116 -7.10 3.30 -24.62
N TRP A 117 -7.81 4.36 -24.22
CA TRP A 117 -7.17 5.53 -23.61
C TRP A 117 -6.39 5.18 -22.35
N VAL A 118 -6.96 4.32 -21.47
CA VAL A 118 -6.30 3.86 -20.25
C VAL A 118 -5.01 3.10 -20.58
N ALA A 119 -5.04 2.20 -21.56
CA ALA A 119 -3.87 1.46 -21.99
C ALA A 119 -2.76 2.39 -22.55
N ASP A 120 -3.13 3.36 -23.38
CA ASP A 120 -2.20 4.35 -23.94
C ASP A 120 -1.56 5.20 -22.83
N GLU A 121 -2.34 5.67 -21.87
CA GLU A 121 -1.83 6.47 -20.75
C GLU A 121 -0.92 5.66 -19.81
N LEU A 122 -1.25 4.41 -19.52
CA LEU A 122 -0.39 3.53 -18.75
C LEU A 122 0.92 3.23 -19.50
N SER A 123 0.85 3.07 -20.82
CA SER A 123 2.05 2.89 -21.66
C SER A 123 2.96 4.12 -21.60
N ARG A 124 2.38 5.32 -21.65
CA ARG A 124 3.11 6.58 -21.50
C ARG A 124 3.80 6.69 -20.13
N ARG A 125 3.11 6.28 -19.05
CA ARG A 125 3.61 6.40 -17.67
C ARG A 125 4.70 5.39 -17.33
N PHE A 126 4.58 4.15 -17.80
CA PHE A 126 5.43 3.04 -17.36
C PHE A 126 6.36 2.49 -18.46
N GLY A 127 6.22 2.94 -19.71
CA GLY A 127 7.04 2.49 -20.83
C GLY A 127 6.79 1.05 -21.28
N LEU A 128 5.70 0.41 -20.83
CA LEU A 128 5.28 -0.93 -21.23
C LEU A 128 4.14 -0.85 -22.24
N GLN A 129 4.18 -1.69 -23.27
CA GLN A 129 3.29 -1.56 -24.44
C GLN A 129 1.89 -2.13 -24.22
N TYR A 130 1.76 -3.23 -23.49
CA TYR A 130 0.49 -3.96 -23.32
C TYR A 130 0.01 -3.90 -21.89
N TRP A 131 -1.29 -3.63 -21.71
CA TRP A 131 -1.93 -3.54 -20.41
C TRP A 131 -3.22 -4.36 -20.37
N GLN A 132 -3.43 -5.04 -19.28
CA GLN A 132 -4.64 -5.81 -18.98
C GLN A 132 -5.21 -5.34 -17.65
N LEU A 133 -6.54 -5.38 -17.53
CA LEU A 133 -7.24 -4.97 -16.33
C LEU A 133 -7.58 -6.16 -15.42
N ALA A 134 -7.56 -5.88 -14.13
CA ALA A 134 -8.01 -6.76 -13.06
C ALA A 134 -8.87 -5.95 -12.09
N LEU A 135 -9.49 -6.59 -11.09
CA LEU A 135 -10.29 -5.88 -10.08
C LEU A 135 -9.44 -5.40 -8.91
N THR A 136 -8.44 -6.18 -8.52
CA THR A 136 -7.58 -5.91 -7.37
C THR A 136 -6.12 -6.12 -7.72
N ALA A 137 -5.20 -5.48 -6.98
CA ALA A 137 -3.78 -5.77 -7.11
C ALA A 137 -3.45 -7.24 -6.81
N THR A 138 -4.22 -7.89 -5.94
CA THR A 138 -4.13 -9.35 -5.71
C THR A 138 -4.31 -10.12 -7.01
N ASP A 139 -5.34 -9.80 -7.80
CA ASP A 139 -5.59 -10.46 -9.07
C ASP A 139 -4.51 -10.13 -10.09
N ALA A 140 -4.10 -8.85 -10.18
CA ALA A 140 -3.04 -8.42 -11.08
C ALA A 140 -1.73 -9.17 -10.79
N ASN A 141 -1.31 -9.27 -9.54
CA ASN A 141 -0.12 -10.02 -9.11
C ASN A 141 -0.27 -11.52 -9.40
N ARG A 142 -1.43 -12.10 -9.09
CA ARG A 142 -1.72 -13.52 -9.37
C ARG A 142 -1.62 -13.82 -10.87
N PHE A 143 -2.18 -12.96 -11.72
CA PHE A 143 -2.14 -13.13 -13.16
C PHE A 143 -0.73 -12.96 -13.71
N ALA A 144 0.02 -11.96 -13.24
CA ALA A 144 1.42 -11.76 -13.62
C ALA A 144 2.30 -12.97 -13.24
N VAL A 145 2.13 -13.51 -12.02
CA VAL A 145 2.83 -14.72 -11.56
C VAL A 145 2.48 -15.94 -12.43
N ARG A 146 1.20 -16.12 -12.80
CA ARG A 146 0.78 -17.20 -13.69
C ARG A 146 1.41 -17.10 -15.07
N LEU A 147 1.42 -15.90 -15.64
CA LEU A 147 2.08 -15.64 -16.93
C LEU A 147 3.58 -15.91 -16.84
N ALA A 148 4.25 -15.45 -15.78
CA ALA A 148 5.67 -15.71 -15.58
C ALA A 148 5.99 -17.21 -15.50
N ARG A 149 5.20 -17.98 -14.73
CA ARG A 149 5.33 -19.45 -14.67
C ARG A 149 5.06 -20.11 -16.03
N HIS A 150 4.06 -19.59 -16.76
CA HIS A 150 3.75 -20.11 -18.09
C HIS A 150 4.91 -19.89 -19.07
N ILE A 151 5.45 -18.69 -19.12
CA ILE A 151 6.57 -18.32 -20.04
C ILE A 151 7.84 -19.08 -19.69
N THR A 152 8.23 -19.09 -18.42
CA THR A 152 9.52 -19.66 -17.98
C THR A 152 9.49 -21.16 -17.77
N ARG A 153 8.31 -21.77 -17.62
CA ARG A 153 8.11 -23.19 -17.23
C ARG A 153 8.74 -23.54 -15.88
N ARG A 154 8.90 -22.54 -15.01
CA ARG A 154 9.49 -22.70 -13.68
C ARG A 154 8.40 -22.60 -12.60
N PRO A 155 8.50 -23.41 -11.51
CA PRO A 155 7.43 -23.46 -10.52
C PRO A 155 7.49 -22.37 -9.46
N LYS A 156 8.69 -21.88 -9.13
CA LYS A 156 8.89 -21.00 -7.96
C LYS A 156 8.84 -19.53 -8.31
N ILE A 157 8.47 -18.73 -7.32
CA ILE A 157 8.65 -17.28 -7.33
C ILE A 157 9.62 -16.86 -6.23
N LEU A 158 10.18 -15.68 -6.35
CA LEU A 158 10.98 -15.01 -5.32
C LEU A 158 10.22 -13.80 -4.81
N VAL A 159 10.11 -13.67 -3.50
CA VAL A 159 9.55 -12.49 -2.82
C VAL A 159 10.48 -12.02 -1.70
N PHE A 160 10.20 -10.85 -1.13
CA PHE A 160 11.01 -10.26 -0.08
C PHE A 160 10.31 -10.34 1.28
N ASN A 161 11.10 -10.55 2.33
CA ASN A 161 10.58 -10.71 3.68
C ASN A 161 9.76 -9.50 4.11
N TYR A 162 8.57 -9.73 4.66
CA TYR A 162 7.55 -8.73 5.03
C TYR A 162 6.99 -7.88 3.87
N CYS A 163 7.20 -8.27 2.59
CA CYS A 163 6.43 -7.69 1.49
C CYS A 163 4.93 -8.00 1.60
N TYR A 164 4.11 -7.26 0.86
CA TYR A 164 2.70 -7.55 0.71
C TYR A 164 2.25 -7.33 -0.73
N HIS A 165 1.75 -8.38 -1.36
CA HIS A 165 1.29 -8.38 -2.75
C HIS A 165 -0.19 -8.80 -2.86
N GLY A 166 -1.00 -8.40 -1.89
CA GLY A 166 -2.37 -8.84 -1.76
C GLY A 166 -2.48 -10.24 -1.13
N SER A 167 -3.66 -10.85 -1.20
CA SER A 167 -3.93 -12.19 -0.70
C SER A 167 -3.57 -13.28 -1.71
N VAL A 168 -2.40 -13.17 -2.34
CA VAL A 168 -1.80 -14.23 -3.18
C VAL A 168 -1.14 -15.23 -2.25
N ASP A 169 -1.65 -16.45 -2.17
CA ASP A 169 -1.22 -17.47 -1.20
C ASP A 169 0.30 -17.69 -1.20
N GLU A 170 0.90 -17.73 -2.39
CA GLU A 170 2.35 -17.91 -2.54
C GLU A 170 3.18 -16.79 -1.92
N THR A 171 2.60 -15.58 -1.74
CA THR A 171 3.33 -14.43 -1.18
C THR A 171 3.17 -14.27 0.33
N ILE A 172 2.34 -15.13 0.98
CA ILE A 172 2.12 -15.13 2.42
C ILE A 172 3.19 -15.99 3.11
N ILE A 173 4.43 -15.59 2.93
CA ILE A 173 5.63 -16.25 3.43
C ILE A 173 6.51 -15.23 4.15
N THR A 174 7.27 -15.66 5.14
CA THR A 174 8.24 -14.84 5.89
C THR A 174 9.43 -15.68 6.36
N ILE A 175 10.43 -15.02 6.89
CA ILE A 175 11.58 -15.66 7.54
C ILE A 175 11.38 -15.58 9.04
N ASN A 176 11.12 -16.73 9.68
CA ASN A 176 10.97 -16.86 11.12
C ASN A 176 12.26 -17.51 11.69
N ASP A 177 12.99 -16.82 12.55
CA ASP A 177 14.25 -17.31 13.14
C ASP A 177 15.24 -17.85 12.09
N GLY A 178 15.33 -17.17 10.95
CA GLY A 178 16.19 -17.56 9.83
C GLY A 178 15.64 -18.68 8.93
N ILE A 179 14.42 -19.16 9.19
CA ILE A 179 13.79 -20.25 8.43
C ILE A 179 12.59 -19.73 7.66
N PRO A 180 12.57 -19.87 6.30
CA PRO A 180 11.40 -19.58 5.50
C PRO A 180 10.18 -20.42 5.89
N GLY A 181 9.02 -19.80 6.00
CA GLY A 181 7.78 -20.46 6.35
C GLY A 181 6.56 -19.55 6.22
N PRO A 182 5.34 -20.05 6.49
CA PRO A 182 4.13 -19.25 6.40
C PRO A 182 4.18 -18.07 7.38
N LYS A 183 3.59 -16.95 6.98
CA LYS A 183 3.45 -15.76 7.84
C LYS A 183 2.65 -16.14 9.10
N PRO A 184 3.12 -15.79 10.32
CA PRO A 184 2.33 -15.97 11.54
C PRO A 184 0.98 -15.26 11.43
N GLY A 185 -0.08 -15.89 11.94
CA GLY A 185 -1.44 -15.35 11.88
C GLY A 185 -2.15 -15.50 10.53
N ASN A 186 -1.53 -16.14 9.53
CA ASN A 186 -2.24 -16.51 8.31
C ASN A 186 -3.41 -17.46 8.62
N ALA A 187 -4.56 -17.22 7.99
CA ALA A 187 -5.76 -18.02 8.20
C ALA A 187 -5.61 -19.44 7.62
N GLY A 188 -6.08 -20.43 8.37
CA GLY A 188 -6.10 -21.84 7.98
C GLY A 188 -4.83 -22.64 8.32
N PRO A 189 -4.84 -23.97 8.13
CA PRO A 189 -3.65 -24.78 8.23
C PRO A 189 -2.67 -24.34 7.12
N PRO A 190 -1.42 -24.08 7.44
CA PRO A 190 -0.47 -23.60 6.44
C PRO A 190 -0.19 -24.71 5.41
N VAL A 191 -0.39 -24.38 4.16
CA VAL A 191 0.29 -25.10 3.08
C VAL A 191 1.75 -24.63 3.12
N ASP A 192 2.70 -25.54 2.95
CA ASP A 192 4.11 -25.16 2.95
C ASP A 192 4.40 -24.24 1.75
N PRO A 193 4.59 -22.93 1.96
CA PRO A 193 4.81 -21.99 0.86
C PRO A 193 6.21 -22.15 0.24
N THR A 194 7.15 -22.83 0.91
CA THR A 194 8.53 -23.00 0.40
C THR A 194 8.59 -23.91 -0.82
N VAL A 195 7.54 -24.69 -1.07
CA VAL A 195 7.41 -25.52 -2.29
C VAL A 195 7.35 -24.64 -3.54
N THR A 196 6.64 -23.50 -3.46
CA THR A 196 6.36 -22.60 -4.58
C THR A 196 7.07 -21.26 -4.49
N THR A 197 7.68 -20.93 -3.34
CA THR A 197 8.20 -19.58 -3.10
C THR A 197 9.52 -19.60 -2.35
N LYS A 198 10.45 -18.78 -2.81
CA LYS A 198 11.65 -18.38 -2.08
C LYS A 198 11.42 -17.02 -1.46
N VAL A 199 11.86 -16.82 -0.22
CA VAL A 199 11.83 -15.53 0.47
C VAL A 199 13.24 -15.17 0.92
N ILE A 200 13.63 -13.91 0.70
CA ILE A 200 14.92 -13.36 1.15
C ILE A 200 14.70 -12.00 1.81
N GLU A 201 15.69 -11.52 2.54
CA GLU A 201 15.67 -10.15 3.03
C GLU A 201 15.88 -9.14 1.90
N TRP A 202 15.21 -7.99 2.03
CA TRP A 202 15.46 -6.83 1.18
C TRP A 202 16.88 -6.30 1.41
N ASN A 203 17.53 -5.78 0.39
CA ASN A 203 18.92 -5.29 0.43
C ASN A 203 20.00 -6.37 0.64
N ASP A 204 19.66 -7.67 0.60
CA ASP A 204 20.62 -8.76 0.68
C ASP A 204 20.95 -9.31 -0.73
N LEU A 205 21.99 -8.75 -1.34
CA LEU A 205 22.46 -9.18 -2.66
C LEU A 205 23.01 -10.61 -2.68
N ALA A 206 23.64 -11.06 -1.59
CA ALA A 206 24.17 -12.41 -1.52
C ALA A 206 23.06 -13.47 -1.45
N ALA A 207 21.99 -13.19 -0.68
CA ALA A 207 20.81 -14.02 -0.65
C ALA A 207 20.08 -14.02 -2.00
N LEU A 208 20.03 -12.87 -2.68
CA LEU A 208 19.41 -12.74 -4.01
C LEU A 208 20.14 -13.60 -5.04
N GLU A 209 21.46 -13.52 -5.13
CA GLU A 209 22.27 -14.32 -6.04
C GLU A 209 22.07 -15.82 -5.77
N LYS A 210 22.18 -16.24 -4.51
CA LYS A 210 21.98 -17.64 -4.09
C LYS A 210 20.57 -18.15 -4.40
N ALA A 211 19.54 -17.29 -4.25
CA ALA A 211 18.16 -17.68 -4.52
C ALA A 211 17.90 -17.91 -6.02
N LEU A 212 18.56 -17.16 -6.91
CA LEU A 212 18.37 -17.22 -8.35
C LEU A 212 19.29 -18.23 -9.04
N GLU A 213 20.46 -18.58 -8.46
CA GLU A 213 21.47 -19.50 -9.00
C GLU A 213 20.88 -20.84 -9.53
N PRO A 214 19.93 -21.52 -8.83
CA PRO A 214 19.38 -22.79 -9.31
C PRO A 214 18.56 -22.70 -10.60
N GLY A 215 18.17 -21.50 -11.06
CA GLY A 215 17.37 -21.30 -12.26
C GLY A 215 15.94 -21.85 -12.20
N ASP A 216 15.38 -22.06 -11.01
CA ASP A 216 14.04 -22.61 -10.79
C ASP A 216 12.97 -21.53 -10.46
N VAL A 217 13.36 -20.25 -10.48
CA VAL A 217 12.50 -19.10 -10.19
C VAL A 217 11.90 -18.54 -11.49
N ALA A 218 10.58 -18.50 -11.57
CA ALA A 218 9.83 -17.94 -12.69
C ALA A 218 9.91 -16.41 -12.70
N CYS A 219 9.70 -15.79 -11.55
CA CYS A 219 9.78 -14.35 -11.37
C CYS A 219 10.24 -13.96 -9.98
N ALA A 220 10.87 -12.80 -9.89
CA ALA A 220 10.99 -12.01 -8.68
C ALA A 220 9.84 -11.00 -8.66
N LEU A 221 9.00 -11.04 -7.64
CA LEU A 221 7.93 -10.09 -7.42
C LEU A 221 8.36 -9.15 -6.30
N ALA A 222 8.52 -7.87 -6.61
CA ALA A 222 9.13 -6.87 -5.74
C ALA A 222 8.33 -5.57 -5.71
N GLU A 223 8.22 -4.95 -4.53
CA GLU A 223 7.98 -3.52 -4.45
C GLU A 223 9.29 -2.78 -4.79
N PRO A 224 9.28 -1.57 -5.38
CA PRO A 224 10.50 -0.77 -5.56
C PRO A 224 11.20 -0.38 -4.26
N ALA A 225 10.44 -0.16 -3.20
CA ALA A 225 10.84 -0.06 -1.80
C ALA A 225 9.81 -0.83 -0.98
N LEU A 226 10.19 -1.49 0.11
CA LEU A 226 9.18 -2.09 0.97
C LEU A 226 8.31 -0.98 1.58
N THR A 227 7.01 -1.19 1.60
CA THR A 227 6.04 -0.21 2.11
C THR A 227 5.00 -0.81 3.05
N ASN A 228 4.90 -2.13 3.10
CA ASN A 228 3.93 -2.82 3.97
C ASN A 228 4.34 -2.88 5.46
N ILE A 229 5.61 -2.73 5.75
CA ILE A 229 6.17 -2.72 7.11
C ILE A 229 6.92 -1.41 7.40
N GLY A 230 6.53 -0.34 6.70
CA GLY A 230 7.19 0.93 6.68
C GLY A 230 8.09 1.13 5.46
N ILE A 231 8.52 2.39 5.26
CA ILE A 231 9.34 2.75 4.09
C ILE A 231 10.77 2.25 4.27
N ILE A 232 11.12 1.16 3.57
CA ILE A 232 12.49 0.64 3.51
C ILE A 232 13.02 0.84 2.10
N LEU A 233 13.89 1.81 1.96
CA LEU A 233 14.47 2.17 0.66
C LEU A 233 15.51 1.14 0.21
N PRO A 234 15.69 0.95 -1.11
CA PRO A 234 16.76 0.12 -1.63
C PRO A 234 18.12 0.75 -1.37
N ASP A 235 19.13 -0.07 -1.12
CA ASP A 235 20.52 0.36 -1.11
C ASP A 235 20.93 0.85 -2.50
N LYS A 236 21.94 1.72 -2.52
CA LYS A 236 22.46 2.23 -3.78
C LYS A 236 22.94 1.09 -4.69
N GLY A 237 22.32 1.00 -5.87
CA GLY A 237 22.64 -0.02 -6.87
C GLY A 237 21.87 -1.35 -6.70
N TYR A 238 21.07 -1.53 -5.66
CA TYR A 238 20.33 -2.75 -5.42
C TYR A 238 19.44 -3.15 -6.62
N HIS A 239 18.66 -2.21 -7.14
CA HIS A 239 17.79 -2.48 -8.31
C HIS A 239 18.58 -2.83 -9.59
N ALA A 240 19.75 -2.22 -9.79
CA ALA A 240 20.59 -2.56 -10.92
C ALA A 240 21.08 -4.02 -10.85
N GLU A 241 21.48 -4.47 -9.65
CA GLU A 241 21.88 -5.85 -9.41
C GLU A 241 20.69 -6.83 -9.47
N LEU A 242 19.55 -6.46 -8.90
CA LEU A 242 18.32 -7.24 -9.03
C LEU A 242 17.97 -7.45 -10.52
N ARG A 243 18.04 -6.40 -11.32
CA ARG A 243 17.78 -6.48 -12.75
C ARG A 243 18.82 -7.31 -13.49
N ARG A 244 20.10 -7.14 -13.18
CA ARG A 244 21.20 -7.94 -13.79
C ARG A 244 21.00 -9.42 -13.50
N LEU A 245 20.83 -9.80 -12.26
CA LEU A 245 20.70 -11.20 -11.84
C LEU A 245 19.43 -11.86 -12.41
N THR A 246 18.30 -11.14 -12.45
CA THR A 246 17.08 -11.67 -13.06
C THR A 246 17.24 -11.90 -14.55
N ARG A 247 17.92 -11.01 -15.29
CA ARG A 247 18.23 -11.21 -16.71
C ARG A 247 19.16 -12.40 -16.94
N GLU A 248 20.25 -12.50 -16.20
CA GLU A 248 21.26 -13.55 -16.35
C GLU A 248 20.69 -14.95 -16.07
N THR A 249 19.77 -15.06 -15.12
CA THR A 249 19.11 -16.33 -14.76
C THR A 249 17.85 -16.63 -15.58
N GLY A 250 17.39 -15.68 -16.40
CA GLY A 250 16.13 -15.81 -17.16
C GLY A 250 14.91 -15.82 -16.24
N THR A 251 15.01 -15.18 -15.06
CA THR A 251 13.91 -14.91 -14.13
C THR A 251 13.23 -13.62 -14.56
N LEU A 252 11.89 -13.56 -14.62
CA LEU A 252 11.19 -12.32 -14.94
C LEU A 252 11.15 -11.40 -13.70
N LEU A 253 11.32 -10.10 -13.91
CA LEU A 253 11.17 -9.08 -12.86
C LEU A 253 9.78 -8.47 -12.96
N ILE A 254 8.96 -8.67 -11.92
CA ILE A 254 7.65 -8.05 -11.76
C ILE A 254 7.78 -6.98 -10.67
N ILE A 255 7.46 -5.74 -11.00
CA ILE A 255 7.43 -4.62 -10.06
C ILE A 255 5.98 -4.32 -9.68
N ASP A 256 5.67 -4.39 -8.39
CA ASP A 256 4.39 -4.00 -7.82
C ASP A 256 4.44 -2.55 -7.35
N GLU A 257 3.80 -1.67 -8.12
CA GLU A 257 3.72 -0.22 -7.87
C GLU A 257 2.50 0.19 -7.04
N THR A 258 1.77 -0.76 -6.48
CA THR A 258 0.48 -0.49 -5.81
C THR A 258 0.58 0.56 -4.70
N HIS A 259 1.67 0.59 -3.94
CA HIS A 259 1.96 1.64 -2.96
C HIS A 259 2.92 2.70 -3.49
N THR A 260 3.90 2.29 -4.28
CA THR A 260 5.00 3.14 -4.73
C THR A 260 4.62 4.06 -5.89
N ILE A 261 3.38 3.94 -6.40
CA ILE A 261 2.75 4.96 -7.25
C ILE A 261 2.74 6.35 -6.56
N CYS A 262 2.91 6.42 -5.24
CA CYS A 262 3.09 7.67 -4.51
C CYS A 262 4.37 8.45 -4.91
N ALA A 263 5.33 7.82 -5.59
CA ALA A 263 6.57 8.46 -6.03
C ALA A 263 6.42 9.38 -7.25
N GLY A 264 5.32 9.23 -8.01
CA GLY A 264 5.07 10.05 -9.20
C GLY A 264 4.06 9.40 -10.15
N PRO A 265 3.73 10.02 -11.28
CA PRO A 265 2.73 9.52 -12.23
C PRO A 265 3.02 8.12 -12.77
N GLY A 266 4.29 7.75 -12.94
CA GLY A 266 4.76 6.42 -13.32
C GLY A 266 5.42 5.65 -12.18
N GLY A 267 5.07 5.99 -10.92
CA GLY A 267 5.60 5.34 -9.72
C GLY A 267 7.12 5.46 -9.58
N CYS A 268 7.69 4.59 -8.78
CA CYS A 268 9.14 4.44 -8.70
C CYS A 268 9.75 3.91 -10.00
N THR A 269 9.02 3.13 -10.78
CA THR A 269 9.50 2.61 -12.07
C THR A 269 10.00 3.74 -12.96
N LEU A 270 9.19 4.78 -13.17
CA LEU A 270 9.62 5.94 -13.93
C LEU A 270 10.63 6.79 -13.16
N ALA A 271 10.34 7.10 -11.89
CA ALA A 271 11.15 8.03 -11.09
C ALA A 271 12.60 7.55 -10.89
N TRP A 272 12.84 6.25 -10.84
CA TRP A 272 14.16 5.64 -10.63
C TRP A 272 14.74 4.97 -11.86
N GLY A 273 14.03 5.03 -13.00
CA GLY A 273 14.46 4.40 -14.26
C GLY A 273 14.57 2.87 -14.15
N LEU A 274 13.61 2.23 -13.47
CA LEU A 274 13.59 0.77 -13.36
C LEU A 274 13.16 0.14 -14.69
N GLU A 275 13.66 -1.08 -14.95
CA GLU A 275 13.41 -1.81 -16.19
C GLU A 275 12.74 -3.17 -15.91
N PRO A 276 11.50 -3.22 -15.40
CA PRO A 276 10.81 -4.48 -15.16
C PRO A 276 10.41 -5.18 -16.47
N ASP A 277 10.18 -6.50 -16.39
CA ASP A 277 9.52 -7.25 -17.46
C ASP A 277 8.00 -7.06 -17.40
N MET A 278 7.47 -6.88 -16.17
CA MET A 278 6.05 -6.62 -15.91
C MET A 278 5.88 -5.61 -14.77
N VAL A 279 4.80 -4.85 -14.81
CA VAL A 279 4.35 -3.95 -13.72
C VAL A 279 2.94 -4.33 -13.30
N THR A 280 2.67 -4.32 -12.01
CA THR A 280 1.32 -4.44 -11.46
C THR A 280 0.98 -3.18 -10.64
N LEU A 281 -0.28 -2.77 -10.67
CA LEU A 281 -0.75 -1.55 -10.02
C LEU A 281 -2.24 -1.67 -9.69
N GLY A 282 -2.63 -1.24 -8.51
CA GLY A 282 -4.01 -1.18 -8.07
C GLY A 282 -4.29 0.03 -7.18
N LYS A 283 -5.03 -0.19 -6.10
CA LYS A 283 -5.38 0.82 -5.07
C LYS A 283 -5.91 2.15 -5.65
N PRO A 284 -5.14 3.25 -5.83
CA PRO A 284 -5.72 4.56 -6.10
C PRO A 284 -6.24 4.73 -7.51
N ILE A 285 -5.89 3.85 -8.47
CA ILE A 285 -6.13 4.12 -9.90
C ILE A 285 -7.60 4.22 -10.29
N GLY A 286 -8.51 3.66 -9.48
CA GLY A 286 -9.96 3.73 -9.68
C GLY A 286 -10.68 4.72 -8.76
N SER A 287 -9.96 5.58 -8.01
CA SER A 287 -10.55 6.51 -7.03
C SER A 287 -11.55 5.84 -6.08
N GLY A 288 -11.23 4.63 -5.60
CA GLY A 288 -12.08 3.83 -4.72
C GLY A 288 -12.98 2.81 -5.43
N VAL A 289 -13.17 2.91 -6.73
CA VAL A 289 -13.79 1.82 -7.53
C VAL A 289 -12.76 0.71 -7.70
N PRO A 290 -13.10 -0.56 -7.43
CA PRO A 290 -12.18 -1.67 -7.61
C PRO A 290 -11.63 -1.73 -9.03
N ALA A 291 -10.32 -1.52 -9.14
CA ALA A 291 -9.58 -1.55 -10.40
C ALA A 291 -8.10 -1.83 -10.14
N ALA A 292 -7.51 -2.65 -10.97
CA ALA A 292 -6.07 -2.88 -11.03
C ALA A 292 -5.66 -3.19 -12.47
N VAL A 293 -4.37 -3.10 -12.73
CA VAL A 293 -3.77 -3.38 -14.03
C VAL A 293 -2.47 -4.17 -13.88
N TYR A 294 -2.13 -4.89 -14.92
CA TYR A 294 -0.78 -5.44 -15.10
C TYR A 294 -0.34 -5.18 -16.53
N GLY A 295 0.92 -4.80 -16.71
CA GLY A 295 1.48 -4.41 -17.99
C GLY A 295 2.78 -5.13 -18.30
N PHE A 296 3.11 -5.27 -19.60
CA PHE A 296 4.31 -5.91 -20.09
C PHE A 296 4.67 -5.40 -21.50
N GLY A 297 5.92 -5.64 -21.89
CA GLY A 297 6.42 -5.26 -23.22
C GLY A 297 6.17 -6.30 -24.29
N GLN A 298 6.51 -5.97 -25.56
CA GLN A 298 6.34 -6.84 -26.74
C GLN A 298 7.00 -8.22 -26.56
N ALA A 299 8.21 -8.28 -26.01
CA ALA A 299 8.91 -9.55 -25.82
C ALA A 299 8.13 -10.54 -24.94
N ILE A 300 7.46 -10.04 -23.89
CA ILE A 300 6.61 -10.87 -23.03
C ILE A 300 5.33 -11.29 -23.77
N ALA A 301 4.72 -10.39 -24.53
CA ALA A 301 3.56 -10.70 -25.36
C ALA A 301 3.86 -11.83 -26.38
N ASP A 302 5.00 -11.75 -27.04
CA ASP A 302 5.45 -12.78 -27.98
C ASP A 302 5.64 -14.15 -27.31
N LEU A 303 6.21 -14.17 -26.10
CA LEU A 303 6.37 -15.39 -25.31
C LEU A 303 5.05 -15.98 -24.82
N ILE A 304 4.07 -15.14 -24.47
CA ILE A 304 2.72 -15.58 -24.14
C ILE A 304 2.09 -16.31 -25.33
N HIS A 305 2.20 -15.74 -26.53
CA HIS A 305 1.60 -16.32 -27.73
C HIS A 305 2.36 -17.53 -28.29
N ALA A 306 3.68 -17.62 -28.11
CA ALA A 306 4.51 -18.66 -28.71
C ALA A 306 4.24 -20.08 -28.18
N GLY A 307 3.74 -20.22 -26.97
CA GLY A 307 3.56 -21.52 -26.31
C GLY A 307 2.14 -21.83 -25.87
N TRP A 308 1.18 -20.99 -26.24
CA TRP A 308 -0.19 -21.10 -25.72
C TRP A 308 -1.20 -20.52 -26.69
N ASP A 309 -2.19 -21.32 -27.05
CA ASP A 309 -3.36 -20.78 -27.74
C ASP A 309 -4.26 -20.07 -26.70
N TYR A 310 -3.94 -18.81 -26.49
CA TYR A 310 -4.68 -17.93 -25.56
C TYR A 310 -6.17 -17.89 -25.87
N HIS A 311 -6.55 -18.07 -27.13
CA HIS A 311 -7.94 -18.05 -27.59
C HIS A 311 -8.66 -19.37 -27.39
N ALA A 312 -7.94 -20.49 -27.37
CA ALA A 312 -8.54 -21.83 -27.17
C ALA A 312 -8.62 -22.22 -25.68
N ALA A 313 -7.98 -21.48 -24.77
CA ALA A 313 -7.99 -21.78 -23.36
C ALA A 313 -9.29 -21.28 -22.72
N ASP A 314 -10.23 -22.16 -22.49
CA ASP A 314 -11.52 -21.86 -21.85
C ASP A 314 -11.31 -21.38 -20.38
N GLU A 315 -10.38 -22.01 -19.66
CA GLU A 315 -10.05 -21.64 -18.26
C GLU A 315 -8.54 -21.48 -18.05
N CYS A 316 -7.99 -20.34 -18.42
CA CYS A 316 -6.55 -20.08 -18.24
C CYS A 316 -6.17 -19.61 -16.82
N GLY A 317 -7.15 -19.35 -15.96
CA GLY A 317 -6.92 -18.82 -14.62
C GLY A 317 -6.50 -17.33 -14.58
N ILE A 318 -6.75 -16.60 -15.65
CA ILE A 318 -6.51 -15.17 -15.83
C ILE A 318 -7.81 -14.50 -16.24
N GLY A 319 -8.06 -13.28 -15.72
CA GLY A 319 -9.29 -12.55 -15.98
C GLY A 319 -10.35 -12.76 -14.91
N GLY A 320 -11.58 -12.49 -15.27
CA GLY A 320 -12.77 -12.57 -14.40
C GLY A 320 -13.92 -11.78 -15.00
N THR A 321 -15.15 -12.21 -14.76
CA THR A 321 -16.37 -11.62 -15.36
C THR A 321 -16.45 -10.09 -15.19
N LEU A 322 -15.97 -9.55 -14.09
CA LEU A 322 -16.02 -8.13 -13.79
C LEU A 322 -14.72 -7.38 -14.12
N ALA A 323 -13.64 -8.07 -14.50
CA ALA A 323 -12.39 -7.44 -14.86
C ALA A 323 -12.58 -6.59 -16.13
N GLY A 324 -12.07 -5.34 -16.11
CA GLY A 324 -12.23 -4.42 -17.23
C GLY A 324 -13.67 -3.96 -17.50
N ASN A 325 -14.55 -4.02 -16.49
CA ASN A 325 -15.91 -3.50 -16.65
C ASN A 325 -15.93 -1.98 -16.91
N ALA A 326 -16.95 -1.51 -17.62
CA ALA A 326 -17.06 -0.15 -18.08
C ALA A 326 -16.98 0.89 -16.94
N LEU A 327 -17.53 0.59 -15.76
CA LEU A 327 -17.50 1.51 -14.61
C LEU A 327 -16.09 1.67 -14.05
N SER A 328 -15.37 0.56 -13.85
CA SER A 328 -13.98 0.61 -13.38
C SER A 328 -13.07 1.33 -14.37
N VAL A 329 -13.23 1.06 -15.68
CA VAL A 329 -12.44 1.69 -16.73
C VAL A 329 -12.69 3.20 -16.80
N ALA A 330 -13.96 3.65 -16.74
CA ALA A 330 -14.29 5.07 -16.71
C ALA A 330 -13.72 5.78 -15.48
N ALA A 331 -13.76 5.12 -14.30
CA ALA A 331 -13.16 5.64 -13.08
C ALA A 331 -11.62 5.75 -13.20
N VAL A 332 -10.96 4.72 -13.75
CA VAL A 332 -9.51 4.75 -14.00
C VAL A 332 -9.13 5.88 -14.97
N ARG A 333 -9.87 6.03 -16.07
CA ARG A 333 -9.62 7.10 -17.01
C ARG A 333 -9.70 8.47 -16.35
N ALA A 334 -10.79 8.76 -15.63
CA ALA A 334 -10.95 10.05 -14.94
C ALA A 334 -9.86 10.27 -13.87
N THR A 335 -9.48 9.20 -13.15
CA THR A 335 -8.41 9.26 -12.15
C THR A 335 -7.07 9.64 -12.77
N LEU A 336 -6.68 8.97 -13.86
CA LEU A 336 -5.38 9.18 -14.48
C LEU A 336 -5.32 10.48 -15.29
N SER A 337 -6.45 10.92 -15.89
CA SER A 337 -6.48 12.15 -16.70
C SER A 337 -6.61 13.43 -15.89
N GLU A 338 -7.30 13.40 -14.73
CA GLU A 338 -7.73 14.63 -14.06
C GLU A 338 -7.39 14.70 -12.57
N VAL A 339 -7.05 13.57 -11.93
CA VAL A 339 -6.81 13.52 -10.49
C VAL A 339 -5.33 13.28 -10.16
N LEU A 340 -4.75 12.20 -10.67
CA LEU A 340 -3.34 11.85 -10.47
C LEU A 340 -2.50 12.34 -11.65
N THR A 341 -2.51 13.65 -11.86
CA THR A 341 -1.75 14.34 -12.91
C THR A 341 -0.35 14.71 -12.43
N ASP A 342 0.54 15.11 -13.34
CA ASP A 342 1.89 15.58 -13.02
C ASP A 342 1.83 16.73 -12.01
N GLU A 343 0.93 17.71 -12.22
CA GLU A 343 0.73 18.86 -11.32
C GLU A 343 0.21 18.44 -9.94
N ALA A 344 -0.57 17.36 -9.84
CA ALA A 344 -1.02 16.84 -8.56
C ALA A 344 0.20 16.33 -7.74
N TYR A 345 1.09 15.58 -8.37
CA TYR A 345 2.31 15.10 -7.71
C TYR A 345 3.27 16.23 -7.35
N GLU A 346 3.40 17.25 -8.21
CA GLU A 346 4.20 18.45 -7.91
C GLU A 346 3.72 19.19 -6.65
N ARG A 347 2.44 19.08 -6.30
CA ARG A 347 1.89 19.63 -5.04
C ARG A 347 2.01 18.66 -3.87
N MET A 348 1.72 17.39 -4.07
CA MET A 348 1.70 16.38 -3.00
C MET A 348 3.09 16.07 -2.43
N ILE A 349 4.10 15.92 -3.30
CA ILE A 349 5.45 15.53 -2.88
C ILE A 349 6.09 16.56 -1.92
N PRO A 350 6.03 17.88 -2.17
CA PRO A 350 6.52 18.87 -1.21
C PRO A 350 5.77 18.86 0.13
N LEU A 351 4.48 18.52 0.16
CA LEU A 351 3.71 18.41 1.40
C LEU A 351 4.20 17.24 2.28
N ALA A 352 4.55 16.11 1.67
CA ALA A 352 5.20 15.01 2.40
C ALA A 352 6.58 15.43 2.94
N GLY A 353 7.30 16.30 2.21
CA GLY A 353 8.52 16.95 2.70
C GLY A 353 8.26 17.78 3.96
N ARG A 354 7.28 18.69 3.88
CA ARG A 354 6.86 19.52 5.02
C ARG A 354 6.45 18.70 6.23
N TRP A 355 5.71 17.61 6.01
CA TRP A 355 5.30 16.69 7.08
C TRP A 355 6.52 16.04 7.76
N ALA A 356 7.47 15.55 6.96
CA ALA A 356 8.67 14.92 7.49
C ALA A 356 9.55 15.93 8.25
N ASP A 357 9.67 17.17 7.77
CA ASP A 357 10.39 18.23 8.44
C ASP A 357 9.73 18.58 9.79
N GLY A 358 8.38 18.68 9.83
CA GLY A 358 7.62 18.92 11.06
C GLY A 358 7.78 17.79 12.09
N VAL A 359 7.79 16.53 11.63
CA VAL A 359 8.09 15.37 12.52
C VAL A 359 9.53 15.44 13.02
N GLN A 360 10.50 15.78 12.15
CA GLN A 360 11.89 15.92 12.53
C GLN A 360 12.11 17.02 13.57
N ASP A 361 11.38 18.12 13.46
CA ASP A 361 11.43 19.21 14.46
C ASP A 361 10.94 18.72 15.84
N VAL A 362 9.84 17.94 15.89
CA VAL A 362 9.33 17.34 17.13
C VAL A 362 10.35 16.33 17.70
N ILE A 363 10.96 15.51 16.87
CA ILE A 363 12.00 14.56 17.27
C ILE A 363 13.17 15.30 17.94
N GLN A 364 13.62 16.42 17.38
CA GLN A 364 14.71 17.21 17.92
C GLN A 364 14.32 17.94 19.21
N GLU A 365 13.14 18.55 19.23
CA GLU A 365 12.60 19.30 20.37
C GLU A 365 12.53 18.45 21.66
N PHE A 366 12.11 17.20 21.53
CA PHE A 366 11.94 16.29 22.66
C PHE A 366 13.05 15.23 22.78
N ALA A 367 14.12 15.33 21.98
CA ALA A 367 15.23 14.39 21.94
C ALA A 367 14.78 12.92 21.81
N LEU A 368 13.74 12.67 20.98
CA LEU A 368 13.21 11.33 20.75
C LEU A 368 14.21 10.51 19.92
N PRO A 369 14.37 9.20 20.21
CA PRO A 369 15.24 8.33 19.43
C PRO A 369 14.52 7.83 18.18
N TRP A 370 13.98 8.74 17.37
CA TRP A 370 13.16 8.41 16.20
C TRP A 370 13.83 8.91 14.92
N VAL A 371 13.43 8.33 13.80
CA VAL A 371 13.90 8.71 12.47
C VAL A 371 12.71 8.79 11.51
N VAL A 372 12.77 9.72 10.56
CA VAL A 372 11.74 9.89 9.52
C VAL A 372 12.30 9.53 8.14
N LYS A 373 11.47 8.94 7.28
CA LYS A 373 11.76 8.59 5.88
C LYS A 373 10.65 9.08 4.97
N ARG A 374 10.99 9.26 3.68
CA ARG A 374 10.06 9.72 2.65
C ARG A 374 10.17 8.88 1.38
N LEU A 375 9.04 8.74 0.70
CA LEU A 375 8.95 8.16 -0.64
C LEU A 375 7.86 8.90 -1.43
N GLY A 376 8.25 9.82 -2.32
CA GLY A 376 7.30 10.63 -3.05
C GLY A 376 6.36 11.43 -2.14
N CYS A 377 5.06 11.28 -2.29
CA CYS A 377 4.04 11.92 -1.47
C CYS A 377 3.65 11.14 -0.19
N ARG A 378 4.47 10.18 0.21
CA ARG A 378 4.38 9.40 1.44
C ARG A 378 5.56 9.69 2.35
N ALA A 379 5.31 9.81 3.67
CA ALA A 379 6.34 9.94 4.68
C ALA A 379 5.99 9.11 5.91
N GLU A 380 6.99 8.66 6.66
CA GLU A 380 6.82 7.77 7.79
C GLU A 380 7.92 7.97 8.82
N TYR A 381 7.62 7.84 10.11
CA TYR A 381 8.63 7.85 11.17
C TYR A 381 8.68 6.50 11.90
N TRP A 382 9.88 6.20 12.40
CA TRP A 382 10.17 5.00 13.16
C TRP A 382 10.57 5.37 14.58
N PRO A 383 10.04 4.70 15.63
CA PRO A 383 10.42 4.96 17.02
C PRO A 383 11.79 4.35 17.37
N ARG A 384 12.77 4.54 16.49
CA ARG A 384 14.17 4.08 16.63
C ARG A 384 15.13 5.07 15.98
N PRO A 385 16.42 5.12 16.44
CA PRO A 385 17.37 6.15 16.00
C PRO A 385 17.88 5.95 14.56
N THR A 386 17.77 4.76 14.01
CA THR A 386 18.22 4.42 12.64
C THR A 386 17.09 3.75 11.88
N PRO A 387 16.93 4.03 10.59
CA PRO A 387 15.91 3.36 9.80
C PRO A 387 16.21 1.86 9.69
N PRO A 388 15.18 1.00 9.61
CA PRO A 388 15.38 -0.40 9.28
C PRO A 388 15.99 -0.54 7.89
N HIS A 389 16.86 -1.55 7.72
CA HIS A 389 17.52 -1.84 6.46
C HIS A 389 16.77 -2.90 5.64
N ASN A 390 15.99 -3.75 6.31
CA ASN A 390 15.22 -4.84 5.71
C ASN A 390 13.93 -5.12 6.49
N GLY A 391 13.13 -6.07 6.00
CA GLY A 391 11.84 -6.41 6.59
C GLY A 391 11.95 -7.00 8.00
N GLY A 392 12.93 -7.86 8.24
CA GLY A 392 13.15 -8.44 9.57
C GLY A 392 13.54 -7.40 10.62
N GLU A 393 14.41 -6.43 10.26
CA GLU A 393 14.74 -5.31 11.15
C GLU A 393 13.55 -4.40 11.44
N ALA A 394 12.68 -4.20 10.44
CA ALA A 394 11.47 -3.40 10.59
C ALA A 394 10.50 -4.06 11.57
N ALA A 395 10.23 -5.35 11.38
CA ALA A 395 9.35 -6.12 12.28
C ALA A 395 9.88 -6.14 13.73
N ALA A 396 11.18 -6.27 13.90
CA ALA A 396 11.80 -6.22 15.24
C ALA A 396 11.77 -4.83 15.90
N ALA A 397 11.44 -3.79 15.13
CA ALA A 397 11.39 -2.40 15.59
C ALA A 397 9.98 -1.92 15.95
N GLU A 398 8.95 -2.72 15.72
CA GLU A 398 7.57 -2.38 16.06
C GLU A 398 7.40 -2.18 17.56
N ASP A 399 6.71 -1.11 17.94
CA ASP A 399 6.32 -0.78 19.31
C ASP A 399 4.80 -0.52 19.33
N GLU A 400 4.05 -1.62 19.35
CA GLU A 400 2.59 -1.59 19.24
C GLU A 400 1.92 -0.72 20.33
N GLU A 401 2.43 -0.74 21.56
CA GLU A 401 1.85 0.07 22.64
C GLU A 401 2.01 1.56 22.38
N LEU A 402 3.20 1.96 21.94
CA LEU A 402 3.49 3.35 21.59
C LEU A 402 2.69 3.81 20.37
N ASP A 403 2.64 2.99 19.33
CA ASP A 403 1.89 3.29 18.09
C ASP A 403 0.40 3.44 18.38
N ARG A 404 -0.19 2.54 19.19
CA ARG A 404 -1.60 2.62 19.58
C ARG A 404 -1.92 3.89 20.40
N TYR A 405 -1.01 4.33 21.27
CA TYR A 405 -1.18 5.60 21.95
C TYR A 405 -1.12 6.78 20.99
N LEU A 406 -0.08 6.86 20.18
CA LEU A 406 0.12 7.97 19.25
C LEU A 406 -1.06 8.11 18.27
N HIS A 407 -1.50 7.01 17.67
CA HIS A 407 -2.62 7.03 16.72
C HIS A 407 -3.94 7.42 17.39
N LEU A 408 -4.21 6.93 18.60
CA LEU A 408 -5.44 7.31 19.32
C LEU A 408 -5.40 8.76 19.79
N PHE A 409 -4.23 9.25 20.25
CA PHE A 409 -4.05 10.65 20.60
C PHE A 409 -4.33 11.58 19.41
N MET A 410 -3.83 11.20 18.21
CA MET A 410 -4.06 11.90 16.95
C MET A 410 -5.55 11.85 16.57
N LEU A 411 -6.16 10.67 16.60
CA LEU A 411 -7.57 10.44 16.25
C LEU A 411 -8.51 11.30 17.13
N ASN A 412 -8.30 11.34 18.43
CA ASN A 412 -9.07 12.17 19.36
C ASN A 412 -8.96 13.68 19.09
N ARG A 413 -7.96 14.10 18.28
CA ARG A 413 -7.72 15.51 17.91
C ARG A 413 -7.97 15.78 16.43
N GLY A 414 -8.74 14.88 15.79
CA GLY A 414 -9.21 15.04 14.42
C GLY A 414 -8.21 14.69 13.34
N ILE A 415 -7.28 13.76 13.62
CA ILE A 415 -6.29 13.28 12.62
C ILE A 415 -6.32 11.76 12.58
N LEU A 416 -6.56 11.20 11.37
CA LEU A 416 -6.47 9.78 11.12
C LEU A 416 -5.11 9.42 10.55
N MET A 417 -4.40 8.53 11.24
CA MET A 417 -3.15 7.91 10.79
C MET A 417 -3.40 6.46 10.36
N THR A 418 -2.51 5.89 9.58
CA THR A 418 -2.62 4.47 9.19
C THR A 418 -2.45 3.55 10.41
N PRO A 419 -3.34 2.56 10.63
CA PRO A 419 -3.34 1.79 11.87
C PRO A 419 -2.16 0.82 12.02
N PHE A 420 -1.39 0.58 10.96
CA PHE A 420 -0.25 -0.37 10.92
C PHE A 420 1.10 0.33 10.92
N HIS A 421 1.13 1.66 10.69
CA HIS A 421 2.34 2.44 10.42
C HIS A 421 2.21 3.85 10.99
N ASN A 422 3.33 4.45 11.31
CA ASN A 422 3.40 5.89 11.59
C ASN A 422 3.54 6.70 10.28
N MET A 423 2.65 6.45 9.35
CA MET A 423 2.68 6.90 7.96
C MET A 423 1.65 7.98 7.68
N ALA A 424 2.07 8.99 6.94
CA ALA A 424 1.18 9.96 6.31
C ALA A 424 1.32 9.90 4.80
N LEU A 425 0.18 9.92 4.11
CA LEU A 425 0.05 10.01 2.67
C LEU A 425 -0.64 11.32 2.30
N MET A 426 -0.20 11.96 1.22
CA MET A 426 -0.79 13.20 0.72
C MET A 426 -1.72 12.91 -0.46
N SER A 427 -2.85 13.60 -0.49
CA SER A 427 -3.77 13.64 -1.63
C SER A 427 -3.68 14.99 -2.34
N PRO A 428 -4.24 15.12 -3.56
CA PRO A 428 -4.29 16.41 -4.26
C PRO A 428 -4.98 17.54 -3.48
N GLN A 429 -5.83 17.19 -2.49
CA GLN A 429 -6.56 18.15 -1.65
C GLN A 429 -5.94 18.36 -0.26
N THR A 430 -4.89 17.63 0.08
CA THR A 430 -4.13 17.88 1.32
C THR A 430 -3.51 19.26 1.26
N THR A 431 -3.57 20.01 2.36
CA THR A 431 -3.06 21.38 2.44
C THR A 431 -1.88 21.48 3.41
N ALA A 432 -1.11 22.56 3.29
CA ALA A 432 -0.05 22.86 4.25
C ALA A 432 -0.60 23.01 5.69
N ALA A 433 -1.80 23.57 5.84
CA ALA A 433 -2.44 23.72 7.16
C ALA A 433 -2.80 22.35 7.78
N ASP A 434 -3.18 21.35 6.98
CA ASP A 434 -3.42 20.00 7.45
C ASP A 434 -2.13 19.37 8.00
N VAL A 435 -1.03 19.55 7.28
CA VAL A 435 0.30 19.08 7.68
C VAL A 435 0.78 19.77 8.94
N ASP A 436 0.61 21.10 9.04
CA ASP A 436 0.99 21.87 10.24
C ASP A 436 0.16 21.44 11.47
N ARG A 437 -1.13 21.18 11.27
CA ARG A 437 -1.99 20.65 12.32
C ARG A 437 -1.53 19.28 12.83
N HIS A 438 -1.10 18.39 11.90
CA HIS A 438 -0.50 17.12 12.32
C HIS A 438 0.72 17.34 13.21
N THR A 439 1.64 18.19 12.80
CA THR A 439 2.88 18.49 13.56
C THR A 439 2.55 19.05 14.95
N GLU A 440 1.56 19.95 15.04
CA GLU A 440 1.10 20.51 16.33
C GLU A 440 0.58 19.40 17.26
N VAL A 441 -0.27 18.51 16.75
CA VAL A 441 -0.86 17.42 17.55
C VAL A 441 0.20 16.40 17.96
N LEU A 442 1.12 16.04 17.05
CA LEU A 442 2.25 15.14 17.36
C LEU A 442 3.14 15.75 18.47
N ARG A 443 3.41 17.04 18.40
CA ARG A 443 4.14 17.76 19.47
C ARG A 443 3.47 17.59 20.82
N GLY A 444 2.13 17.71 20.87
CA GLY A 444 1.34 17.48 22.09
C GLY A 444 1.45 16.05 22.61
N ALA A 445 1.44 15.04 21.71
CA ALA A 445 1.65 13.64 22.09
C ALA A 445 3.04 13.41 22.67
N ALA A 446 4.08 13.92 21.99
CA ALA A 446 5.47 13.82 22.44
C ALA A 446 5.69 14.51 23.79
N GLN A 447 5.14 15.71 23.98
CA GLN A 447 5.20 16.41 25.24
C GLN A 447 4.58 15.61 26.38
N ALA A 448 3.42 14.98 26.14
CA ALA A 448 2.77 14.15 27.14
C ALA A 448 3.60 12.91 27.50
N LEU A 449 4.32 12.32 26.53
CA LEU A 449 5.19 11.16 26.77
C LEU A 449 6.41 11.49 27.64
N VAL A 450 7.06 12.66 27.43
CA VAL A 450 8.33 13.01 28.08
C VAL A 450 8.18 13.93 29.30
N ALA A 451 6.97 14.49 29.55
CA ALA A 451 6.77 15.35 30.72
C ALA A 451 7.01 14.54 32.01
N PRO A 452 7.66 15.11 33.04
CA PRO A 452 7.76 14.45 34.34
C PRO A 452 6.35 14.18 34.91
N ALA A 453 6.24 13.07 35.64
CA ALA A 453 5.00 12.63 36.28
C ALA A 453 4.47 13.64 37.30
#